data_3dbf6f41e921f11199057fd1145838e8
#
_entry.id   3dbf6f41e921f11199057fd1145838e8
#
_cell.length_a   1.000
_cell.length_b   1.000
_cell.length_c   1.000
_cell.angle_alpha   90.00
_cell.angle_beta   90.00
_cell.angle_gamma   90.00
#
_symmetry.space_group_name_H-M   'P 1'
#
loop_
_entity.id
_entity.type
_entity.pdbx_description
1 polymer ?
#
loop_
_entity_poly.entity_id
_entity_poly.type
_entity_poly.pdbx_seq_one_letter_code
_entity_poly.pdbx_strand_id
1 'polypeptide(L)'
;GLPPGERFTLREVALEGATLFGRDALERFWAGRVGAEIGLAEAAEIAAAVQAFYRAEGYVFTRVVAARPAPRSDTLRLIVVEARITAVSVEAAEGALGPSRTLLERLAAPLLGLENPTLADLERVTLLMNDAPGVVRATVAPRPGEDGAGSVALTFNATRDVVSGALFLDTRQQPAFGEGLAGVFV
;
A
#
# COMPACT_ATOMS: atom_id res chain seq x y z
N GLY A 1 26.32 -16.89 12.94
CA GLY A 1 26.14 -15.44 13.12
C GLY A 1 26.83 -14.95 14.37
N LEU A 2 27.18 -13.66 14.42
CA LEU A 2 27.79 -13.04 15.60
C LEU A 2 26.90 -13.20 16.84
N PRO A 3 27.45 -13.52 18.02
CA PRO A 3 26.70 -13.48 19.26
C PRO A 3 26.22 -12.06 19.61
N PRO A 4 25.19 -11.90 20.46
CA PRO A 4 24.75 -10.60 20.91
C PRO A 4 25.89 -9.86 21.63
N GLY A 5 26.21 -8.63 21.17
CA GLY A 5 27.28 -7.79 21.72
C GLY A 5 28.62 -7.86 21.00
N GLU A 6 28.79 -8.75 20.03
CA GLU A 6 30.01 -8.79 19.22
C GLU A 6 29.99 -7.68 18.17
N ARG A 7 31.16 -7.04 17.98
CA ARG A 7 31.36 -5.96 17.00
C ARG A 7 32.22 -6.45 15.85
N PHE A 8 32.10 -5.82 14.70
CA PHE A 8 32.92 -6.08 13.52
C PHE A 8 33.30 -4.77 12.83
N THR A 9 34.42 -4.75 12.17
CA THR A 9 34.83 -3.56 11.39
C THR A 9 34.07 -3.56 10.08
N LEU A 10 33.24 -2.53 9.86
CA LEU A 10 32.51 -2.37 8.61
C LEU A 10 33.45 -1.91 7.49
N ARG A 11 33.76 -2.76 6.53
CA ARG A 11 34.54 -2.40 5.34
C ARG A 11 33.68 -2.27 4.10
N GLU A 12 32.66 -3.10 4.00
CA GLU A 12 31.79 -3.16 2.81
C GLU A 12 30.33 -3.33 3.22
N VAL A 13 29.44 -2.78 2.37
CA VAL A 13 28.00 -3.03 2.43
C VAL A 13 27.56 -3.68 1.14
N ALA A 14 27.04 -4.89 1.22
CA ALA A 14 26.43 -5.59 0.11
C ALA A 14 24.92 -5.33 0.11
N LEU A 15 24.39 -4.83 -0.99
CA LEU A 15 22.95 -4.62 -1.21
C LEU A 15 22.38 -5.80 -1.98
N GLU A 16 21.32 -6.40 -1.46
CA GLU A 16 20.58 -7.49 -2.10
C GLU A 16 19.12 -7.09 -2.30
N GLY A 17 18.58 -7.30 -3.50
CA GLY A 17 17.17 -7.05 -3.82
C GLY A 17 16.79 -5.57 -4.01
N ALA A 18 17.74 -4.63 -4.01
CA ALA A 18 17.49 -3.23 -4.33
C ALA A 18 17.51 -3.04 -5.86
N THR A 19 16.35 -2.80 -6.46
CA THR A 19 16.22 -2.55 -7.90
C THR A 19 15.83 -1.11 -8.22
N LEU A 20 15.15 -0.41 -7.31
CA LEU A 20 14.69 0.95 -7.48
C LEU A 20 15.79 2.00 -7.34
N PHE A 21 16.69 1.79 -6.39
CA PHE A 21 17.75 2.74 -6.08
C PHE A 21 19.10 2.05 -6.14
N GLY A 22 20.00 2.64 -6.93
CA GLY A 22 21.38 2.17 -7.02
C GLY A 22 22.18 2.45 -5.74
N ARG A 23 23.36 1.82 -5.66
CA ARG A 23 24.30 1.98 -4.54
C ARG A 23 24.60 3.46 -4.25
N ASP A 24 24.81 4.27 -5.28
CA ASP A 24 25.17 5.68 -5.15
C ASP A 24 24.12 6.49 -4.36
N ALA A 25 22.84 6.17 -4.52
CA ALA A 25 21.77 6.84 -3.80
C ALA A 25 21.71 6.45 -2.32
N LEU A 26 22.12 5.21 -2.00
CA LEU A 26 22.00 4.62 -0.68
C LEU A 26 23.27 4.69 0.15
N GLU A 27 24.45 4.84 -0.47
CA GLU A 27 25.75 4.82 0.21
C GLU A 27 25.87 5.88 1.32
N ARG A 28 25.22 7.01 1.16
CA ARG A 28 25.21 8.11 2.15
C ARG A 28 24.73 7.66 3.56
N PHE A 29 23.98 6.56 3.66
CA PHE A 29 23.45 6.06 4.94
C PHE A 29 24.47 5.28 5.73
N TRP A 30 25.57 4.83 5.12
CA TRP A 30 26.62 4.08 5.80
C TRP A 30 28.04 4.56 5.55
N ALA A 31 28.27 5.47 4.61
CA ALA A 31 29.60 5.95 4.23
C ALA A 31 30.41 6.44 5.45
N GLY A 32 29.79 7.18 6.36
CA GLY A 32 30.43 7.68 7.58
C GLY A 32 30.78 6.60 8.63
N ARG A 33 30.36 5.35 8.42
CA ARG A 33 30.63 4.22 9.32
C ARG A 33 31.62 3.20 8.73
N VAL A 34 32.04 3.39 7.49
CA VAL A 34 33.05 2.55 6.86
C VAL A 34 34.39 2.73 7.58
N GLY A 35 35.03 1.64 7.95
CA GLY A 35 36.24 1.61 8.75
C GLY A 35 36.01 1.62 10.27
N ALA A 36 34.80 1.86 10.74
CA ALA A 36 34.46 1.83 12.14
C ALA A 36 34.04 0.42 12.61
N GLU A 37 34.20 0.15 13.90
CA GLU A 37 33.62 -1.01 14.54
C GLU A 37 32.14 -0.77 14.84
N ILE A 38 31.27 -1.61 14.27
CA ILE A 38 29.82 -1.55 14.47
C ILE A 38 29.30 -2.87 15.06
N GLY A 39 28.22 -2.80 15.81
CA GLY A 39 27.48 -3.96 16.30
C GLY A 39 26.16 -4.14 15.55
N LEU A 40 25.36 -5.10 16.01
CA LEU A 40 24.05 -5.41 15.40
C LEU A 40 23.07 -4.23 15.50
N ALA A 41 23.17 -3.43 16.58
CA ALA A 41 22.29 -2.26 16.75
C ALA A 41 22.57 -1.20 15.68
N GLU A 42 23.84 -0.86 15.47
CA GLU A 42 24.26 0.12 14.45
C GLU A 42 23.95 -0.37 13.02
N ALA A 43 24.07 -1.68 12.78
CA ALA A 43 23.67 -2.30 11.52
C ALA A 43 22.14 -2.18 11.28
N ALA A 44 21.34 -2.37 12.33
CA ALA A 44 19.89 -2.18 12.26
C ALA A 44 19.52 -0.71 12.04
N GLU A 45 20.26 0.24 12.62
CA GLU A 45 20.05 1.68 12.35
C GLU A 45 20.32 2.03 10.89
N ILE A 46 21.37 1.47 10.27
CA ILE A 46 21.63 1.67 8.82
C ILE A 46 20.45 1.14 8.01
N ALA A 47 19.98 -0.08 8.29
CA ALA A 47 18.83 -0.66 7.60
C ALA A 47 17.57 0.19 7.78
N ALA A 48 17.32 0.71 8.99
CA ALA A 48 16.19 1.58 9.29
C ALA A 48 16.28 2.91 8.52
N ALA A 49 17.46 3.50 8.40
CA ALA A 49 17.68 4.74 7.66
C ALA A 49 17.42 4.54 6.15
N VAL A 50 17.88 3.43 5.57
CA VAL A 50 17.59 3.08 4.18
C VAL A 50 16.08 2.84 4.01
N GLN A 51 15.42 2.13 4.91
CA GLN A 51 13.97 1.91 4.85
C GLN A 51 13.18 3.21 4.96
N ALA A 52 13.63 4.14 5.81
CA ALA A 52 13.02 5.47 5.94
C ALA A 52 13.15 6.28 4.63
N PHE A 53 14.26 6.15 3.92
CA PHE A 53 14.43 6.75 2.60
C PHE A 53 13.42 6.19 1.59
N TYR A 54 13.27 4.86 1.49
CA TYR A 54 12.25 4.25 0.62
C TYR A 54 10.84 4.77 0.93
N ARG A 55 10.52 4.93 2.22
CA ARG A 55 9.21 5.47 2.63
C ARG A 55 9.04 6.93 2.25
N ALA A 56 10.08 7.74 2.36
CA ALA A 56 10.06 9.15 1.96
C ALA A 56 9.83 9.31 0.45
N GLU A 57 10.36 8.37 -0.35
CA GLU A 57 10.12 8.30 -1.80
C GLU A 57 8.75 7.66 -2.16
N GLY A 58 7.92 7.33 -1.15
CA GLY A 58 6.58 6.80 -1.35
C GLY A 58 6.45 5.26 -1.33
N TYR A 59 7.56 4.52 -1.27
CA TYR A 59 7.57 3.04 -1.27
C TYR A 59 7.33 2.48 0.14
N VAL A 60 6.12 2.66 0.65
CA VAL A 60 5.76 2.39 2.05
C VAL A 60 5.78 0.91 2.42
N PHE A 61 5.74 0.00 1.46
CA PHE A 61 5.74 -1.45 1.67
C PHE A 61 7.12 -2.09 1.62
N THR A 62 8.15 -1.35 1.17
CA THR A 62 9.53 -1.84 1.13
C THR A 62 10.06 -2.07 2.54
N ARG A 63 10.71 -3.21 2.74
CA ARG A 63 11.39 -3.56 3.98
C ARG A 63 12.88 -3.67 3.75
N VAL A 64 13.66 -3.18 4.69
CA VAL A 64 15.12 -3.32 4.66
C VAL A 64 15.56 -3.98 5.96
N VAL A 65 16.35 -5.04 5.83
CA VAL A 65 16.84 -5.82 6.96
C VAL A 65 18.35 -5.93 6.86
N ALA A 66 19.05 -5.65 7.96
CA ALA A 66 20.45 -5.99 8.10
C ALA A 66 20.57 -7.49 8.40
N ALA A 67 21.15 -8.25 7.48
CA ALA A 67 21.44 -9.65 7.73
C ALA A 67 22.55 -9.76 8.78
N ARG A 68 22.42 -10.72 9.68
CA ARG A 68 23.45 -10.98 10.68
C ARG A 68 24.77 -11.34 10.00
N PRO A 69 25.87 -10.62 10.24
CA PRO A 69 27.15 -10.90 9.62
C PRO A 69 27.64 -12.32 9.95
N ALA A 70 28.37 -12.90 9.02
CA ALA A 70 29.09 -14.14 9.32
C ALA A 70 30.24 -13.85 10.29
N PRO A 71 30.68 -14.84 11.08
CA PRO A 71 31.85 -14.68 11.95
C PRO A 71 33.08 -14.23 11.15
N ARG A 72 33.76 -13.21 11.64
CA ARG A 72 34.95 -12.60 11.00
C ARG A 72 34.67 -11.94 9.63
N SER A 73 33.41 -11.65 9.33
CA SER A 73 33.05 -10.87 8.15
C SER A 73 33.16 -9.38 8.47
N ASP A 74 33.70 -8.62 7.53
CA ASP A 74 33.75 -7.15 7.54
C ASP A 74 32.71 -6.53 6.59
N THR A 75 31.82 -7.37 6.07
CA THR A 75 30.74 -7.00 5.13
C THR A 75 29.38 -7.03 5.81
N LEU A 76 28.67 -5.90 5.78
CA LEU A 76 27.25 -5.81 6.15
C LEU A 76 26.38 -6.12 4.94
N ARG A 77 25.51 -7.12 5.04
CA ARG A 77 24.51 -7.41 4.00
C ARG A 77 23.19 -6.72 4.35
N LEU A 78 22.74 -5.82 3.50
CA LEU A 78 21.41 -5.21 3.56
C LEU A 78 20.51 -5.89 2.55
N ILE A 79 19.49 -6.55 3.05
CA ILE A 79 18.46 -7.22 2.24
C ILE A 79 17.30 -6.25 2.10
N VAL A 80 17.06 -5.78 0.88
CA VAL A 80 15.93 -4.94 0.51
C VAL A 80 14.85 -5.84 -0.08
N VAL A 81 13.69 -5.85 0.55
CA VAL A 81 12.52 -6.58 0.07
C VAL A 81 11.55 -5.55 -0.50
N GLU A 82 11.64 -5.38 -1.81
CA GLU A 82 10.73 -4.54 -2.58
C GLU A 82 9.37 -5.24 -2.72
N ALA A 83 8.28 -4.47 -2.67
CA ALA A 83 6.96 -5.01 -2.59
C ALA A 83 6.33 -5.25 -3.97
N ARG A 84 5.41 -6.24 -4.03
CA ARG A 84 4.56 -6.49 -5.19
C ARG A 84 3.15 -6.79 -4.72
N ILE A 85 2.15 -6.22 -5.39
CA ILE A 85 0.74 -6.54 -5.10
C ILE A 85 0.37 -7.86 -5.78
N THR A 86 0.07 -8.88 -4.98
CA THR A 86 -0.24 -10.23 -5.46
C THR A 86 -1.72 -10.57 -5.38
N ALA A 87 -2.48 -9.83 -4.58
CA ALA A 87 -3.92 -9.99 -4.48
C ALA A 87 -4.62 -8.65 -4.26
N VAL A 88 -5.80 -8.49 -4.87
CA VAL A 88 -6.67 -7.34 -4.68
C VAL A 88 -8.10 -7.84 -4.53
N SER A 89 -8.77 -7.42 -3.46
CA SER A 89 -10.18 -7.73 -3.20
C SER A 89 -10.97 -6.48 -2.86
N VAL A 90 -12.27 -6.53 -3.14
CA VAL A 90 -13.23 -5.49 -2.76
C VAL A 90 -14.33 -6.12 -1.92
N GLU A 91 -14.48 -5.65 -0.70
CA GLU A 91 -15.43 -6.15 0.28
C GLU A 91 -16.41 -5.06 0.69
N ALA A 92 -17.63 -5.46 1.03
CA ALA A 92 -18.58 -4.57 1.67
C ALA A 92 -18.20 -4.42 3.14
N ALA A 93 -18.03 -3.19 3.60
CA ALA A 93 -17.83 -2.93 5.03
C ALA A 93 -19.13 -3.18 5.81
N GLU A 94 -20.27 -2.86 5.17
CA GLU A 94 -21.61 -3.14 5.70
C GLU A 94 -22.55 -3.49 4.54
N GLY A 95 -23.45 -4.46 4.76
CA GLY A 95 -24.47 -4.85 3.79
C GLY A 95 -23.89 -5.43 2.49
N ALA A 96 -24.42 -5.00 1.34
CA ALA A 96 -24.00 -5.47 0.02
C ALA A 96 -23.66 -4.31 -0.92
N LEU A 97 -22.60 -4.44 -1.69
CA LEU A 97 -22.18 -3.43 -2.68
C LEU A 97 -23.09 -3.37 -3.91
N GLY A 98 -23.85 -4.43 -4.17
CA GLY A 98 -24.76 -4.49 -5.31
C GLY A 98 -24.05 -4.18 -6.64
N PRO A 99 -24.66 -3.34 -7.51
CA PRO A 99 -24.09 -2.97 -8.82
C PRO A 99 -22.73 -2.24 -8.73
N SER A 100 -22.45 -1.55 -7.63
CA SER A 100 -21.20 -0.80 -7.46
C SER A 100 -19.98 -1.73 -7.34
N ARG A 101 -20.15 -3.00 -6.95
CA ARG A 101 -19.06 -3.97 -6.82
C ARG A 101 -18.21 -4.05 -8.09
N THR A 102 -18.83 -4.27 -9.23
CA THR A 102 -18.11 -4.42 -10.51
C THR A 102 -17.32 -3.18 -10.88
N LEU A 103 -17.84 -1.98 -10.58
CA LEU A 103 -17.12 -0.74 -10.82
C LEU A 103 -15.90 -0.64 -9.91
N LEU A 104 -16.05 -0.92 -8.61
CA LEU A 104 -14.96 -0.85 -7.65
C LEU A 104 -13.86 -1.89 -7.95
N GLU A 105 -14.23 -3.10 -8.36
CA GLU A 105 -13.28 -4.12 -8.80
C GLU A 105 -12.50 -3.68 -10.04
N ARG A 106 -13.13 -3.02 -11.01
CA ARG A 106 -12.45 -2.43 -12.17
C ARG A 106 -11.48 -1.32 -11.79
N LEU A 107 -11.82 -0.48 -10.82
CA LEU A 107 -10.95 0.59 -10.33
C LEU A 107 -9.73 0.02 -9.60
N ALA A 108 -9.90 -1.10 -8.89
CA ALA A 108 -8.81 -1.77 -8.17
C ALA A 108 -7.92 -2.63 -9.07
N ALA A 109 -8.44 -3.16 -10.18
CA ALA A 109 -7.76 -4.12 -11.05
C ALA A 109 -6.34 -3.71 -11.50
N PRO A 110 -6.06 -2.42 -11.82
CA PRO A 110 -4.71 -2.01 -12.22
C PRO A 110 -3.64 -2.18 -11.14
N LEU A 111 -4.03 -2.34 -9.88
CA LEU A 111 -3.08 -2.57 -8.79
C LEU A 111 -2.58 -4.02 -8.74
N LEU A 112 -3.34 -4.98 -9.28
CA LEU A 112 -2.93 -6.38 -9.27
C LEU A 112 -1.68 -6.58 -10.13
N GLY A 113 -0.66 -7.16 -9.55
CA GLY A 113 0.63 -7.41 -10.20
C GLY A 113 1.57 -6.19 -10.21
N LEU A 114 1.13 -5.04 -9.68
CA LEU A 114 1.97 -3.84 -9.61
C LEU A 114 3.21 -4.11 -8.75
N GLU A 115 4.37 -3.92 -9.35
CA GLU A 115 5.66 -3.96 -8.66
C GLU A 115 5.97 -2.59 -8.06
N ASN A 116 6.54 -2.60 -6.86
CA ASN A 116 6.94 -1.40 -6.15
C ASN A 116 5.80 -0.36 -5.99
N PRO A 117 4.64 -0.78 -5.46
CA PRO A 117 3.51 0.12 -5.29
C PRO A 117 3.86 1.27 -4.36
N THR A 118 3.45 2.48 -4.75
CA THR A 118 3.61 3.69 -3.95
C THR A 118 2.35 3.99 -3.15
N LEU A 119 2.49 4.83 -2.12
CA LEU A 119 1.34 5.36 -1.39
C LEU A 119 0.38 6.11 -2.34
N ALA A 120 0.92 6.87 -3.29
CA ALA A 120 0.13 7.62 -4.27
C ALA A 120 -0.74 6.71 -5.17
N ASP A 121 -0.27 5.50 -5.50
CA ASP A 121 -1.07 4.54 -6.27
C ASP A 121 -2.31 4.09 -5.50
N LEU A 122 -2.16 3.83 -4.20
CA LEU A 122 -3.27 3.42 -3.34
C LEU A 122 -4.23 4.58 -3.09
N GLU A 123 -3.71 5.76 -2.80
CA GLU A 123 -4.51 6.97 -2.58
C GLU A 123 -5.34 7.29 -3.81
N ARG A 124 -4.76 7.26 -5.01
CA ARG A 124 -5.47 7.49 -6.27
C ARG A 124 -6.66 6.55 -6.45
N VAL A 125 -6.45 5.24 -6.26
CA VAL A 125 -7.53 4.27 -6.41
C VAL A 125 -8.59 4.46 -5.32
N THR A 126 -8.18 4.70 -4.09
CA THR A 126 -9.10 4.95 -2.97
C THR A 126 -9.96 6.20 -3.22
N LEU A 127 -9.37 7.29 -3.74
CA LEU A 127 -10.10 8.50 -4.10
C LEU A 127 -11.11 8.24 -5.22
N LEU A 128 -10.69 7.55 -6.28
CA LEU A 128 -11.60 7.17 -7.37
C LEU A 128 -12.77 6.31 -6.88
N MET A 129 -12.55 5.42 -5.93
CA MET A 129 -13.61 4.63 -5.31
C MET A 129 -14.57 5.49 -4.47
N ASN A 130 -14.05 6.49 -3.76
CA ASN A 130 -14.87 7.41 -2.97
C ASN A 130 -15.72 8.33 -3.86
N ASP A 131 -15.25 8.64 -5.08
CA ASP A 131 -16.00 9.43 -6.07
C ASP A 131 -16.99 8.57 -6.89
N ALA A 132 -17.00 7.25 -6.68
CA ALA A 132 -17.85 6.34 -7.43
C ALA A 132 -19.32 6.48 -7.01
N PRO A 133 -20.28 6.46 -7.96
CA PRO A 133 -21.71 6.61 -7.66
C PRO A 133 -22.20 5.55 -6.65
N GLY A 134 -22.90 6.02 -5.61
CA GLY A 134 -23.46 5.18 -4.56
C GLY A 134 -22.46 4.63 -3.56
N VAL A 135 -21.23 5.12 -3.57
CA VAL A 135 -20.23 4.82 -2.54
C VAL A 135 -20.17 5.99 -1.55
N VAL A 136 -20.36 5.69 -0.27
CA VAL A 136 -20.24 6.66 0.82
C VAL A 136 -18.80 6.79 1.27
N ARG A 137 -18.10 5.64 1.37
CA ARG A 137 -16.73 5.57 1.82
C ARG A 137 -16.04 4.32 1.31
N ALA A 138 -14.80 4.47 0.84
CA ALA A 138 -13.89 3.38 0.55
C ALA A 138 -12.58 3.58 1.32
N THR A 139 -12.04 2.50 1.86
CA THR A 139 -10.76 2.45 2.56
C THR A 139 -9.97 1.25 2.08
N VAL A 140 -8.64 1.31 2.15
CA VAL A 140 -7.76 0.20 1.78
C VAL A 140 -7.05 -0.36 3.01
N ALA A 141 -7.01 -1.68 3.12
CA ALA A 141 -6.30 -2.41 4.17
C ALA A 141 -5.24 -3.32 3.54
N PRO A 142 -3.95 -2.94 3.61
CA PRO A 142 -2.87 -3.80 3.15
C PRO A 142 -2.60 -4.92 4.17
N ARG A 143 -2.30 -6.11 3.66
CA ARG A 143 -1.90 -7.29 4.44
C ARG A 143 -0.72 -7.98 3.77
N PRO A 144 0.11 -8.74 4.50
CA PRO A 144 1.07 -9.64 3.87
C PRO A 144 0.35 -10.59 2.92
N GLY A 145 0.89 -10.74 1.71
CA GLY A 145 0.40 -11.73 0.74
C GLY A 145 0.96 -13.13 1.04
N GLU A 146 0.44 -14.12 0.34
CA GLU A 146 0.81 -15.53 0.55
C GLU A 146 2.00 -15.96 -0.32
N ASP A 147 2.37 -15.17 -1.32
CA ASP A 147 3.39 -15.52 -2.34
C ASP A 147 4.84 -15.24 -1.89
N GLY A 148 5.09 -15.17 -0.58
CA GLY A 148 6.42 -15.01 -0.01
C GLY A 148 6.80 -13.57 0.34
N ALA A 149 8.10 -13.35 0.56
CA ALA A 149 8.61 -12.06 0.98
C ALA A 149 8.34 -10.97 -0.06
N GLY A 150 7.83 -9.82 0.39
CA GLY A 150 7.47 -8.69 -0.47
C GLY A 150 6.09 -8.78 -1.09
N SER A 151 5.38 -9.91 -0.99
CA SER A 151 4.00 -9.98 -1.46
C SER A 151 3.06 -9.17 -0.56
N VAL A 152 2.13 -8.43 -1.20
CA VAL A 152 1.13 -7.61 -0.53
C VAL A 152 -0.25 -7.92 -1.10
N ALA A 153 -1.20 -8.22 -0.22
CA ALA A 153 -2.62 -8.32 -0.53
C ALA A 153 -3.34 -7.05 -0.11
N LEU A 154 -4.17 -6.50 -0.97
CA LEU A 154 -4.97 -5.31 -0.70
C LEU A 154 -6.45 -5.69 -0.61
N THR A 155 -7.09 -5.28 0.48
CA THR A 155 -8.54 -5.37 0.63
C THR A 155 -9.12 -3.96 0.67
N PHE A 156 -9.95 -3.62 -0.31
CA PHE A 156 -10.73 -2.38 -0.30
C PHE A 156 -12.06 -2.65 0.39
N ASN A 157 -12.33 -1.93 1.48
CA ASN A 157 -13.60 -1.98 2.19
C ASN A 157 -14.43 -0.77 1.79
N ALA A 158 -15.60 -0.99 1.20
CA ALA A 158 -16.49 0.06 0.76
C ALA A 158 -17.86 -0.02 1.43
N THR A 159 -18.38 1.15 1.81
CA THR A 159 -19.75 1.32 2.30
C THR A 159 -20.57 1.96 1.19
N ARG A 160 -21.74 1.40 0.94
CA ARG A 160 -22.68 1.92 -0.05
C ARG A 160 -23.83 2.66 0.62
N ASP A 161 -24.25 3.77 0.03
CA ASP A 161 -25.52 4.37 0.37
C ASP A 161 -26.65 3.57 -0.29
N VAL A 162 -27.66 3.21 0.49
CA VAL A 162 -28.89 2.62 -0.05
C VAL A 162 -29.78 3.77 -0.44
N VAL A 163 -29.76 4.14 -1.70
CA VAL A 163 -30.72 5.14 -2.23
C VAL A 163 -32.12 4.59 -2.05
N SER A 164 -32.83 5.11 -1.07
CA SER A 164 -34.28 4.91 -0.94
C SER A 164 -35.00 5.97 -1.80
N GLY A 165 -35.29 5.61 -3.05
CA GLY A 165 -36.16 6.43 -3.90
C GLY A 165 -37.61 6.28 -3.49
N ALA A 166 -38.30 7.37 -3.24
CA ALA A 166 -39.76 7.38 -3.10
C ALA A 166 -40.38 7.88 -4.40
N LEU A 167 -41.24 7.03 -5.00
CA LEU A 167 -42.05 7.43 -6.15
C LEU A 167 -43.35 8.04 -5.64
N PHE A 168 -43.54 9.32 -5.82
CA PHE A 168 -44.80 9.99 -5.54
C PHE A 168 -45.60 10.15 -6.82
N LEU A 169 -46.73 9.47 -6.90
CA LEU A 169 -47.77 9.73 -7.91
C LEU A 169 -48.80 10.68 -7.28
N ASP A 170 -48.73 11.96 -7.60
CA ASP A 170 -49.78 12.89 -7.21
C ASP A 170 -50.89 12.88 -8.28
N THR A 171 -52.03 12.29 -7.94
CA THR A 171 -53.23 12.21 -8.78
C THR A 171 -54.20 13.37 -8.56
N ARG A 172 -53.78 14.44 -7.87
CA ARG A 172 -54.63 15.61 -7.69
C ARG A 172 -54.81 16.32 -9.05
N GLN A 173 -55.93 16.05 -9.67
CA GLN A 173 -56.39 16.81 -10.82
C GLN A 173 -56.68 18.26 -10.37
N GLN A 174 -55.83 19.19 -10.80
CA GLN A 174 -56.23 20.58 -10.77
C GLN A 174 -57.19 20.80 -11.93
N PRO A 175 -58.38 21.37 -11.68
CA PRO A 175 -59.44 21.50 -12.74
C PRO A 175 -59.06 22.39 -13.92
N ALA A 176 -57.91 23.10 -13.87
CA ALA A 176 -57.50 24.06 -14.88
C ALA A 176 -56.44 23.57 -15.87
N PHE A 177 -55.74 22.45 -15.59
CA PHE A 177 -54.67 21.93 -16.47
C PHE A 177 -54.67 20.39 -16.43
N GLY A 178 -55.45 19.81 -17.23
CA GLY A 178 -55.90 18.41 -17.29
C GLY A 178 -54.81 17.32 -17.44
N GLU A 179 -53.62 17.37 -16.83
CA GLU A 179 -52.69 16.27 -16.86
C GLU A 179 -51.85 16.22 -15.55
N GLY A 180 -51.69 15.03 -15.01
CA GLY A 180 -50.97 14.76 -13.76
C GLY A 180 -49.45 14.89 -13.94
N LEU A 181 -48.79 15.45 -12.95
CA LEU A 181 -47.34 15.55 -12.87
C LEU A 181 -46.78 14.33 -12.10
N ALA A 182 -45.94 13.56 -12.77
CA ALA A 182 -45.11 12.53 -12.12
C ALA A 182 -43.71 13.07 -11.87
N GLY A 183 -43.25 13.06 -10.62
CA GLY A 183 -41.92 13.48 -10.26
C GLY A 183 -41.14 12.31 -9.61
N VAL A 184 -39.93 12.13 -10.05
CA VAL A 184 -38.96 11.18 -9.40
C VAL A 184 -37.93 12.00 -8.65
N PHE A 185 -37.83 11.79 -7.34
CA PHE A 185 -36.74 12.30 -6.53
C PHE A 185 -35.77 11.15 -6.18
N VAL A 186 -34.48 11.34 -6.46
CA VAL A 186 -33.40 10.41 -6.16
C VAL A 186 -32.57 11.00 -5.02
#